data_d0b7b6e09fa4cdeb29134d2527ba1ace
#
_entry.id   d0b7b6e09fa4cdeb29134d2527ba1ace
#
_cell.length_a   1.000
_cell.length_b   1.000
_cell.length_c   1.000
_cell.angle_alpha   90.00
_cell.angle_beta   90.00
_cell.angle_gamma   90.00
#
_symmetry.space_group_name_H-M   'P 1'
#
loop_
_entity.id
_entity.type
_entity.pdbx_description
1 polymer ?
#
loop_
_entity_poly.entity_id
_entity_poly.type
_entity_poly.pdbx_seq_one_letter_code
_entity_poly.pdbx_strand_id
1 'polypeptide(L)'
;RTINVFEKKNFYKKNNLVKKVINIIKRLRQIFYNSEIDIEFAIDSNNKFHLLQARKIVLPKNKKIFNTNKLEKNFISLEKKIQKIKKIKYNLFGKTTFFGVMPDWNPAEIIGIKPKPLALSLYKNLITDSIWSKQRKNYGFKNVEPNQLMTTFYGTPYIDIRIDFNSWIPNNLDNKISEKLTNFYLNKFQRNKSLHDKIEFEILYTCLNFSTKKKLSRELNLIFSNKERQEILQNLSEITSKAITNFGEDKKLILELVDKQKKINNDKKIYPINKIFYLIEDCKKFGTLPFAGLARCGFIAIDIIDSLEREKIITSSEKNKFLSSIKNVSTIMQEDETKLTRTKFIEKYGHLRPDTYEITAKNYKEGFKLYFDKKNKKKLKLKKREFKFKT
;
A
#
# COMPACT_ATOMS: atom_id res chain seq x y z
N ARG A 1 -11.80 -6.97 -13.24
CA ARG A 1 -11.94 -8.29 -13.88
C ARG A 1 -10.65 -8.59 -14.62
N THR A 2 -9.88 -9.58 -14.17
CA THR A 2 -8.64 -10.00 -14.85
C THR A 2 -9.03 -10.79 -16.10
N ILE A 3 -8.55 -10.36 -17.25
CA ILE A 3 -8.74 -11.09 -18.52
C ILE A 3 -7.41 -11.73 -18.88
N ASN A 4 -7.35 -13.06 -18.85
CA ASN A 4 -6.18 -13.80 -19.28
C ASN A 4 -6.21 -13.96 -20.80
N VAL A 5 -5.42 -13.17 -21.52
CA VAL A 5 -5.45 -13.05 -22.99
C VAL A 5 -4.81 -14.28 -23.67
N PHE A 6 -4.13 -15.15 -22.92
CA PHE A 6 -3.41 -16.30 -23.49
C PHE A 6 -4.28 -17.52 -23.81
N GLU A 7 -5.49 -17.63 -23.23
CA GLU A 7 -6.28 -18.84 -23.34
C GLU A 7 -7.18 -18.97 -24.58
N LYS A 8 -7.43 -17.88 -25.34
CA LYS A 8 -8.25 -17.98 -26.57
C LYS A 8 -7.77 -17.01 -27.65
N LYS A 9 -7.03 -17.50 -28.63
CA LYS A 9 -6.56 -16.76 -29.83
C LYS A 9 -7.66 -15.96 -30.57
N ASN A 10 -8.93 -16.19 -30.31
CA ASN A 10 -10.07 -15.54 -30.95
C ASN A 10 -10.80 -14.50 -30.08
N PHE A 11 -10.40 -14.32 -28.78
CA PHE A 11 -11.10 -13.42 -27.88
C PHE A 11 -10.93 -11.94 -28.30
N TYR A 12 -9.73 -11.55 -28.73
CA TYR A 12 -9.48 -10.16 -29.16
C TYR A 12 -10.12 -9.82 -30.50
N LYS A 13 -10.42 -10.81 -31.36
CA LYS A 13 -11.08 -10.54 -32.66
C LYS A 13 -12.53 -10.13 -32.49
N LYS A 14 -13.19 -10.51 -31.39
CA LYS A 14 -14.62 -10.23 -31.13
C LYS A 14 -14.89 -9.02 -30.22
N ASN A 15 -13.87 -8.49 -29.51
CA ASN A 15 -14.06 -7.41 -28.56
C ASN A 15 -13.38 -6.10 -29.04
N ASN A 16 -14.18 -5.13 -29.44
CA ASN A 16 -13.70 -3.84 -29.96
C ASN A 16 -12.86 -3.04 -28.96
N LEU A 17 -13.16 -3.16 -27.65
CA LEU A 17 -12.40 -2.50 -26.61
C LEU A 17 -10.99 -3.07 -26.51
N VAL A 18 -10.86 -4.41 -26.50
CA VAL A 18 -9.55 -5.10 -26.46
C VAL A 18 -8.74 -4.76 -27.71
N LYS A 19 -9.36 -4.69 -28.89
CA LYS A 19 -8.66 -4.23 -30.13
C LYS A 19 -8.10 -2.82 -29.98
N LYS A 20 -8.90 -1.90 -29.41
CA LYS A 20 -8.50 -0.51 -29.18
C LYS A 20 -7.28 -0.44 -28.24
N VAL A 21 -7.32 -1.17 -27.13
CA VAL A 21 -6.20 -1.25 -26.17
C VAL A 21 -4.95 -1.83 -26.82
N ILE A 22 -5.05 -2.93 -27.56
CA ILE A 22 -3.91 -3.54 -28.28
C ILE A 22 -3.28 -2.55 -29.28
N ASN A 23 -4.09 -1.80 -30.02
CA ASN A 23 -3.56 -0.81 -30.96
C ASN A 23 -2.82 0.34 -30.25
N ILE A 24 -3.30 0.75 -29.09
CA ILE A 24 -2.62 1.76 -28.26
C ILE A 24 -1.29 1.19 -27.73
N ILE A 25 -1.28 -0.04 -27.24
CA ILE A 25 -0.05 -0.71 -26.78
C ILE A 25 0.98 -0.79 -27.93
N LYS A 26 0.56 -1.14 -29.15
CA LYS A 26 1.46 -1.17 -30.32
C LYS A 26 2.10 0.18 -30.58
N ARG A 27 1.33 1.28 -30.54
CA ARG A 27 1.86 2.65 -30.71
C ARG A 27 2.79 3.05 -29.57
N LEU A 28 2.44 2.72 -28.33
CA LEU A 28 3.30 2.98 -27.17
C LEU A 28 4.61 2.20 -27.28
N ARG A 29 4.60 0.93 -27.69
CA ARG A 29 5.84 0.15 -27.89
C ARG A 29 6.78 0.81 -28.91
N GLN A 30 6.28 1.43 -29.96
CA GLN A 30 7.12 2.19 -30.90
C GLN A 30 7.82 3.36 -30.21
N ILE A 31 7.12 4.11 -29.35
CA ILE A 31 7.70 5.19 -28.53
C ILE A 31 8.77 4.68 -27.59
N PHE A 32 8.60 3.47 -27.04
CA PHE A 32 9.53 2.80 -26.13
C PHE A 32 10.58 1.91 -26.86
N TYR A 33 10.87 2.23 -28.14
CA TYR A 33 11.88 1.49 -28.95
C TYR A 33 11.61 -0.02 -28.99
N ASN A 34 10.36 -0.42 -29.17
CA ASN A 34 9.89 -1.81 -29.21
C ASN A 34 10.19 -2.64 -27.93
N SER A 35 10.44 -1.97 -26.81
CA SER A 35 10.59 -2.64 -25.52
C SER A 35 9.25 -3.22 -25.04
N GLU A 36 9.30 -4.22 -24.19
CA GLU A 36 8.13 -4.64 -23.43
C GLU A 36 7.73 -3.53 -22.44
N ILE A 37 6.43 -3.25 -22.38
CA ILE A 37 5.88 -2.16 -21.56
C ILE A 37 4.76 -2.66 -20.67
N ASP A 38 4.65 -2.04 -19.52
CA ASP A 38 3.54 -2.11 -18.60
C ASP A 38 2.78 -0.79 -18.67
N ILE A 39 1.44 -0.86 -18.74
CA ILE A 39 0.60 0.32 -18.82
C ILE A 39 -0.53 0.26 -17.79
N GLU A 40 -0.82 1.41 -17.20
CA GLU A 40 -2.03 1.63 -16.42
C GLU A 40 -2.96 2.55 -17.22
N PHE A 41 -4.22 2.19 -17.30
CA PHE A 41 -5.19 2.97 -18.06
C PHE A 41 -6.59 2.90 -17.44
N ALA A 42 -7.40 3.90 -17.73
CA ALA A 42 -8.82 3.92 -17.43
C ALA A 42 -9.64 4.10 -18.71
N ILE A 43 -10.87 3.63 -18.68
CA ILE A 43 -11.86 3.85 -19.74
C ILE A 43 -13.07 4.49 -19.08
N ASP A 44 -13.44 5.68 -19.54
CA ASP A 44 -14.59 6.41 -18.99
C ASP A 44 -15.94 5.87 -19.52
N SER A 45 -17.03 6.40 -19.00
CA SER A 45 -18.39 6.05 -19.40
C SER A 45 -18.68 6.26 -20.89
N ASN A 46 -17.91 7.13 -21.56
CA ASN A 46 -18.02 7.41 -22.97
C ASN A 46 -17.10 6.53 -23.84
N ASN A 47 -16.55 5.44 -23.27
CA ASN A 47 -15.57 4.56 -23.91
C ASN A 47 -14.29 5.26 -24.39
N LYS A 48 -13.92 6.40 -23.77
CA LYS A 48 -12.67 7.08 -24.04
C LYS A 48 -11.55 6.46 -23.19
N PHE A 49 -10.43 6.18 -23.85
CA PHE A 49 -9.24 5.62 -23.21
C PHE A 49 -8.38 6.74 -22.62
N HIS A 50 -8.00 6.57 -21.36
CA HIS A 50 -7.10 7.47 -20.62
C HIS A 50 -5.87 6.67 -20.19
N LEU A 51 -4.70 6.98 -20.77
CA LEU A 51 -3.44 6.42 -20.32
C LEU A 51 -3.02 7.13 -19.02
N LEU A 52 -2.86 6.37 -17.97
CA LEU A 52 -2.46 6.88 -16.65
C LEU A 52 -0.95 6.75 -16.43
N GLN A 53 -0.39 5.59 -16.82
CA GLN A 53 1.04 5.33 -16.72
C GLN A 53 1.50 4.42 -17.86
N ALA A 54 2.74 4.59 -18.30
CA ALA A 54 3.45 3.64 -19.17
C ALA A 54 4.90 3.54 -18.71
N ARG A 55 5.41 2.32 -18.55
CA ARG A 55 6.78 2.05 -18.13
C ARG A 55 7.36 0.86 -18.87
N LYS A 56 8.70 0.83 -19.00
CA LYS A 56 9.41 -0.28 -19.59
C LYS A 56 9.48 -1.45 -18.61
N ILE A 57 9.15 -2.67 -19.08
CA ILE A 57 9.34 -3.88 -18.30
C ILE A 57 10.77 -4.39 -18.51
N VAL A 58 11.49 -4.64 -17.43
CA VAL A 58 12.78 -5.33 -17.46
C VAL A 58 12.51 -6.84 -17.34
N LEU A 59 12.47 -7.53 -18.48
CA LEU A 59 12.34 -8.98 -18.50
C LEU A 59 13.71 -9.66 -18.34
N PRO A 60 13.82 -10.76 -17.58
CA PRO A 60 15.07 -11.52 -17.50
C PRO A 60 15.42 -12.09 -18.88
N LYS A 61 16.68 -11.89 -19.32
CA LYS A 61 17.16 -12.28 -20.66
C LYS A 61 17.18 -13.79 -20.91
N ASN A 62 17.14 -14.62 -19.87
CA ASN A 62 17.24 -16.08 -19.99
C ASN A 62 15.90 -16.78 -19.70
N LYS A 63 15.23 -17.29 -20.71
CA LYS A 63 14.18 -18.29 -20.56
C LYS A 63 14.82 -19.61 -20.13
N LYS A 64 14.87 -19.90 -18.83
CA LYS A 64 15.25 -21.24 -18.36
C LYS A 64 14.18 -22.24 -18.77
N ILE A 65 14.56 -23.30 -19.49
CA ILE A 65 13.70 -24.46 -19.76
C ILE A 65 13.39 -25.11 -18.41
N PHE A 66 12.14 -25.18 -18.03
CA PHE A 66 11.73 -25.77 -16.77
C PHE A 66 11.79 -27.30 -16.84
N ASN A 67 12.53 -27.90 -15.91
CA ASN A 67 12.48 -29.35 -15.68
C ASN A 67 11.21 -29.68 -14.88
N THR A 68 10.27 -30.40 -15.49
CA THR A 68 8.97 -30.77 -14.90
C THR A 68 9.11 -31.52 -13.58
N ASN A 69 10.05 -32.49 -13.48
CA ASN A 69 10.29 -33.24 -12.24
C ASN A 69 10.78 -32.36 -11.08
N LYS A 70 11.55 -31.31 -11.41
CA LYS A 70 11.99 -30.34 -10.41
C LYS A 70 10.84 -29.44 -9.96
N LEU A 71 9.92 -29.11 -10.87
CA LEU A 71 8.70 -28.36 -10.56
C LEU A 71 7.79 -29.13 -9.59
N GLU A 72 7.53 -30.42 -9.84
CA GLU A 72 6.70 -31.25 -8.96
C GLU A 72 7.27 -31.36 -7.54
N LYS A 73 8.57 -31.64 -7.42
CA LYS A 73 9.25 -31.65 -6.11
C LYS A 73 9.13 -30.32 -5.39
N ASN A 74 9.22 -29.21 -6.12
CA ASN A 74 9.06 -27.87 -5.58
C ASN A 74 7.63 -27.61 -5.10
N PHE A 75 6.61 -28.05 -5.84
CA PHE A 75 5.21 -27.93 -5.41
C PHE A 75 4.92 -28.72 -4.14
N ILE A 76 5.40 -29.97 -4.03
CA ILE A 76 5.26 -30.77 -2.81
C ILE A 76 5.93 -30.09 -1.61
N SER A 77 7.13 -29.53 -1.81
CA SER A 77 7.84 -28.77 -0.77
C SER A 77 7.07 -27.52 -0.35
N LEU A 78 6.50 -26.79 -1.32
CA LEU A 78 5.67 -25.62 -1.09
C LEU A 78 4.41 -25.97 -0.30
N GLU A 79 3.73 -27.03 -0.69
CA GLU A 79 2.52 -27.51 0.00
C GLU A 79 2.81 -27.83 1.47
N LYS A 80 3.88 -28.59 1.74
CA LYS A 80 4.33 -28.88 3.12
C LYS A 80 4.62 -27.60 3.91
N LYS A 81 5.28 -26.60 3.30
CA LYS A 81 5.54 -25.31 3.92
C LYS A 81 4.25 -24.57 4.24
N ILE A 82 3.30 -24.51 3.30
CA ILE A 82 2.00 -23.88 3.48
C ILE A 82 1.22 -24.56 4.61
N GLN A 83 1.16 -25.90 4.63
CA GLN A 83 0.49 -26.65 5.69
C GLN A 83 1.10 -26.37 7.07
N LYS A 84 2.43 -26.24 7.15
CA LYS A 84 3.10 -25.85 8.40
C LYS A 84 2.72 -24.45 8.85
N ILE A 85 2.63 -23.47 7.94
CA ILE A 85 2.27 -22.08 8.24
C ILE A 85 0.78 -21.97 8.64
N LYS A 86 -0.10 -22.80 8.03
CA LYS A 86 -1.53 -22.84 8.36
C LYS A 86 -1.85 -23.32 9.77
N LYS A 87 -0.93 -24.03 10.43
CA LYS A 87 -1.14 -24.47 11.83
C LYS A 87 -1.39 -23.26 12.73
N ILE A 88 -2.07 -23.51 13.86
CA ILE A 88 -2.35 -22.49 14.87
C ILE A 88 -1.02 -21.92 15.34
N LYS A 89 -0.92 -20.60 15.35
CA LYS A 89 0.23 -19.84 15.85
C LYS A 89 -0.12 -19.21 17.19
N TYR A 90 0.90 -18.99 17.99
CA TYR A 90 0.76 -18.29 19.28
C TYR A 90 0.10 -16.92 19.10
N ASN A 91 -0.83 -16.61 19.99
CA ASN A 91 -1.49 -15.32 20.10
C ASN A 91 -2.26 -14.87 18.85
N LEU A 92 -2.76 -15.81 18.01
CA LEU A 92 -3.58 -15.49 16.84
C LEU A 92 -4.94 -16.19 16.94
N PHE A 93 -5.98 -15.46 16.54
CA PHE A 93 -7.32 -15.95 16.29
C PHE A 93 -7.45 -16.43 14.85
N GLY A 94 -8.49 -17.23 14.59
CA GLY A 94 -8.82 -17.71 13.24
C GLY A 94 -8.23 -19.08 12.91
N LYS A 95 -9.05 -19.91 12.26
CA LYS A 95 -8.78 -21.33 11.99
C LYS A 95 -7.95 -21.57 10.73
N THR A 96 -7.84 -20.57 9.85
CA THR A 96 -7.17 -20.70 8.56
C THR A 96 -6.41 -19.44 8.20
N THR A 97 -5.56 -19.49 7.19
CA THR A 97 -4.94 -18.32 6.60
C THR A 97 -4.98 -18.37 5.08
N PHE A 98 -4.84 -17.22 4.48
CA PHE A 98 -4.66 -16.99 3.05
C PHE A 98 -3.38 -16.19 2.84
N PHE A 99 -2.89 -16.14 1.60
CA PHE A 99 -1.70 -15.41 1.23
C PHE A 99 -2.01 -14.48 0.06
N GLY A 100 -1.64 -13.22 0.20
CA GLY A 100 -1.86 -12.20 -0.82
C GLY A 100 -0.60 -11.36 -1.06
N VAL A 101 -0.44 -10.84 -2.27
CA VAL A 101 0.71 -9.99 -2.64
C VAL A 101 0.41 -8.49 -2.51
N MET A 102 -0.88 -8.12 -2.45
CA MET A 102 -1.34 -6.74 -2.40
C MET A 102 -1.85 -6.26 -1.02
N PRO A 103 -2.32 -7.15 -0.10
CA PRO A 103 -2.78 -6.71 1.21
C PRO A 103 -1.68 -6.00 1.98
N ASP A 104 -2.07 -5.22 2.95
CA ASP A 104 -1.31 -4.41 3.89
C ASP A 104 0.19 -4.22 3.56
N TRP A 105 0.68 -2.99 3.49
CA TRP A 105 2.04 -2.67 3.07
C TRP A 105 2.44 -3.12 1.65
N ASN A 106 1.54 -3.70 0.91
CA ASN A 106 1.63 -4.04 -0.51
C ASN A 106 3.06 -4.33 -1.03
N PRO A 107 3.65 -5.48 -0.69
CA PRO A 107 5.02 -5.79 -1.10
C PRO A 107 5.17 -5.83 -2.62
N ALA A 108 4.12 -6.19 -3.36
CA ALA A 108 4.17 -6.25 -4.81
C ALA A 108 4.43 -4.87 -5.45
N GLU A 109 3.91 -3.80 -4.87
CA GLU A 109 4.12 -2.43 -5.36
C GLU A 109 5.40 -1.80 -4.80
N ILE A 110 5.73 -2.07 -3.53
CA ILE A 110 6.89 -1.42 -2.88
C ILE A 110 8.21 -2.03 -3.32
N ILE A 111 8.30 -3.36 -3.44
CA ILE A 111 9.55 -4.07 -3.77
C ILE A 111 9.45 -5.00 -4.99
N GLY A 112 8.27 -5.10 -5.59
CA GLY A 112 7.99 -5.97 -6.75
C GLY A 112 7.68 -7.42 -6.38
N ILE A 113 7.10 -8.15 -7.35
CA ILE A 113 6.69 -9.55 -7.18
C ILE A 113 7.91 -10.49 -6.99
N LYS A 114 9.05 -10.14 -7.56
CA LYS A 114 10.33 -10.87 -7.42
C LYS A 114 11.44 -9.90 -7.03
N PRO A 115 11.43 -9.43 -5.79
CA PRO A 115 12.41 -8.45 -5.33
C PRO A 115 13.83 -9.06 -5.32
N LYS A 116 14.83 -8.23 -5.51
CA LYS A 116 16.22 -8.59 -5.27
C LYS A 116 16.44 -8.84 -3.76
N PRO A 117 17.41 -9.70 -3.38
CA PRO A 117 17.63 -10.08 -1.97
C PRO A 117 17.80 -8.89 -1.02
N LEU A 118 18.55 -7.86 -1.42
CA LEU A 118 18.73 -6.65 -0.61
C LEU A 118 17.42 -5.90 -0.38
N ALA A 119 16.63 -5.67 -1.42
CA ALA A 119 15.33 -5.02 -1.29
C ALA A 119 14.38 -5.81 -0.38
N LEU A 120 14.35 -7.15 -0.53
CA LEU A 120 13.55 -8.03 0.31
C LEU A 120 13.98 -7.96 1.79
N SER A 121 15.30 -8.03 2.07
CA SER A 121 15.82 -7.99 3.44
C SER A 121 15.58 -6.64 4.12
N LEU A 122 15.76 -5.54 3.41
CA LEU A 122 15.47 -4.19 3.92
C LEU A 122 13.97 -4.03 4.20
N TYR A 123 13.11 -4.44 3.28
CA TYR A 123 11.65 -4.39 3.47
C TYR A 123 11.21 -5.17 4.71
N LYS A 124 11.73 -6.38 4.89
CA LYS A 124 11.48 -7.19 6.09
C LYS A 124 11.91 -6.48 7.36
N ASN A 125 13.16 -6.04 7.41
CA ASN A 125 13.74 -5.41 8.59
C ASN A 125 13.07 -4.07 8.94
N LEU A 126 12.80 -3.23 7.95
CA LEU A 126 12.22 -1.90 8.14
C LEU A 126 10.72 -1.94 8.44
N ILE A 127 10.00 -2.98 7.99
CA ILE A 127 8.53 -2.99 8.02
C ILE A 127 8.00 -4.26 8.66
N THR A 128 8.09 -5.41 7.93
CA THR A 128 7.21 -6.57 8.14
C THR A 128 7.65 -7.51 9.27
N ASP A 129 8.87 -7.41 9.77
CA ASP A 129 9.33 -8.27 10.87
C ASP A 129 8.78 -7.82 12.22
N SER A 130 8.63 -6.50 12.47
CA SER A 130 8.09 -6.02 13.76
C SER A 130 7.47 -4.62 13.74
N ILE A 131 7.97 -3.69 12.91
CA ILE A 131 7.61 -2.25 13.00
C ILE A 131 6.11 -2.02 12.72
N TRP A 132 5.56 -2.71 11.73
CA TRP A 132 4.14 -2.68 11.40
C TRP A 132 3.25 -3.06 12.61
N SER A 133 3.62 -4.11 13.36
CA SER A 133 2.88 -4.58 14.54
C SER A 133 2.98 -3.60 15.70
N LYS A 134 4.16 -3.00 15.92
CA LYS A 134 4.36 -1.96 16.94
C LYS A 134 3.45 -0.75 16.66
N GLN A 135 3.35 -0.33 15.39
CA GLN A 135 2.46 0.76 15.03
C GLN A 135 0.99 0.41 15.34
N ARG A 136 0.52 -0.80 14.97
CA ARG A 136 -0.83 -1.27 15.30
C ARG A 136 -1.10 -1.21 16.81
N LYS A 137 -0.20 -1.78 17.60
CA LYS A 137 -0.26 -1.76 19.07
C LYS A 137 -0.35 -0.32 19.61
N ASN A 138 0.47 0.60 19.10
CA ASN A 138 0.47 2.00 19.52
C ASN A 138 -0.87 2.69 19.27
N TYR A 139 -1.60 2.24 18.27
CA TYR A 139 -2.91 2.77 17.88
C TYR A 139 -4.10 2.06 18.53
N GLY A 140 -3.85 1.08 19.42
CA GLY A 140 -4.90 0.39 20.20
C GLY A 140 -5.36 -0.93 19.60
N PHE A 141 -4.66 -1.45 18.60
CA PHE A 141 -4.91 -2.76 18.05
C PHE A 141 -4.09 -3.86 18.77
N LYS A 142 -4.45 -5.11 18.50
CA LYS A 142 -3.81 -6.29 19.08
C LYS A 142 -2.32 -6.36 18.72
N ASN A 143 -1.50 -6.62 19.73
CA ASN A 143 -0.10 -6.98 19.50
C ASN A 143 0.00 -8.43 18.98
N VAL A 144 0.50 -8.59 17.78
CA VAL A 144 0.65 -9.90 17.11
C VAL A 144 2.10 -10.40 17.12
N GLU A 145 3.03 -9.69 17.76
CA GLU A 145 4.40 -10.18 17.92
C GLU A 145 4.41 -11.53 18.67
N PRO A 146 5.32 -12.46 18.32
CA PRO A 146 6.43 -12.34 17.37
C PRO A 146 6.10 -12.74 15.93
N ASN A 147 4.82 -12.77 15.54
CA ASN A 147 4.42 -13.21 14.20
C ASN A 147 4.81 -12.16 13.16
N GLN A 148 5.55 -12.58 12.14
CA GLN A 148 5.94 -11.72 11.02
C GLN A 148 4.80 -11.62 10.01
N LEU A 149 4.51 -10.41 9.52
CA LEU A 149 3.43 -10.14 8.57
C LEU A 149 3.62 -10.90 7.25
N MET A 150 4.86 -10.98 6.79
CA MET A 150 5.20 -11.46 5.45
C MET A 150 5.97 -12.78 5.48
N THR A 151 5.62 -13.68 4.58
CA THR A 151 6.39 -14.87 4.23
C THR A 151 6.79 -14.85 2.76
N THR A 152 7.76 -15.69 2.37
CA THR A 152 8.16 -15.81 0.96
C THR A 152 8.00 -17.22 0.46
N PHE A 153 7.48 -17.34 -0.77
CA PHE A 153 7.44 -18.59 -1.51
C PHE A 153 8.22 -18.43 -2.81
N TYR A 154 9.35 -19.12 -2.91
CA TYR A 154 10.28 -19.03 -4.07
C TYR A 154 10.69 -17.59 -4.44
N GLY A 155 10.96 -16.77 -3.42
CA GLY A 155 11.37 -15.39 -3.60
C GLY A 155 10.25 -14.40 -3.87
N THR A 156 9.01 -14.86 -4.02
CA THR A 156 7.83 -13.99 -4.09
C THR A 156 7.33 -13.69 -2.68
N PRO A 157 7.19 -12.42 -2.28
CA PRO A 157 6.66 -12.05 -0.97
C PRO A 157 5.13 -12.18 -0.92
N TYR A 158 4.63 -12.68 0.20
CA TYR A 158 3.20 -12.81 0.49
C TYR A 158 2.89 -12.35 1.90
N ILE A 159 1.84 -11.57 2.04
CA ILE A 159 1.24 -11.23 3.34
C ILE A 159 0.43 -12.43 3.85
N ASP A 160 0.63 -12.81 5.11
CA ASP A 160 -0.22 -13.76 5.82
C ASP A 160 -1.48 -13.04 6.32
N ILE A 161 -2.60 -13.28 5.64
CA ILE A 161 -3.88 -12.59 5.88
C ILE A 161 -4.42 -12.81 7.29
N ARG A 162 -4.16 -13.98 7.92
CA ARG A 162 -4.59 -14.20 9.30
C ARG A 162 -3.80 -13.32 10.27
N ILE A 163 -2.49 -13.18 10.06
CA ILE A 163 -1.65 -12.30 10.88
C ILE A 163 -2.08 -10.85 10.70
N ASP A 164 -2.26 -10.43 9.46
CA ASP A 164 -2.77 -9.10 9.11
C ASP A 164 -4.10 -8.83 9.82
N PHE A 165 -5.11 -9.68 9.64
CA PHE A 165 -6.43 -9.48 10.24
C PHE A 165 -6.44 -9.47 11.76
N ASN A 166 -5.58 -10.28 12.42
CA ASN A 166 -5.38 -10.21 13.86
C ASN A 166 -4.83 -8.85 14.31
N SER A 167 -3.97 -8.24 13.50
CA SER A 167 -3.39 -6.93 13.81
C SER A 167 -4.41 -5.78 13.75
N TRP A 168 -5.59 -6.02 13.22
CA TRP A 168 -6.70 -5.07 13.16
C TRP A 168 -7.77 -5.33 14.22
N ILE A 169 -7.62 -6.32 15.06
CA ILE A 169 -8.53 -6.55 16.18
C ILE A 169 -8.21 -5.54 17.28
N PRO A 170 -9.21 -4.83 17.84
CA PRO A 170 -9.00 -3.95 18.98
C PRO A 170 -8.39 -4.71 20.17
N ASN A 171 -7.41 -4.10 20.83
CA ASN A 171 -6.63 -4.77 21.89
C ASN A 171 -7.47 -5.10 23.13
N ASN A 172 -8.45 -4.27 23.45
CA ASN A 172 -9.31 -4.40 24.65
C ASN A 172 -10.58 -5.21 24.40
N LEU A 173 -10.77 -5.75 23.19
CA LEU A 173 -11.94 -6.53 22.84
C LEU A 173 -11.85 -7.94 23.46
N ASP A 174 -12.97 -8.44 23.99
CA ASP A 174 -13.05 -9.80 24.53
C ASP A 174 -12.53 -10.86 23.54
N ASN A 175 -11.84 -11.89 24.05
CA ASN A 175 -11.20 -12.91 23.22
C ASN A 175 -12.19 -13.71 22.35
N LYS A 176 -13.39 -13.99 22.87
CA LYS A 176 -14.43 -14.73 22.10
C LYS A 176 -14.97 -13.85 20.97
N ILE A 177 -15.17 -12.56 21.23
CA ILE A 177 -15.59 -11.57 20.23
C ILE A 177 -14.47 -11.40 19.19
N SER A 178 -13.23 -11.29 19.63
CA SER A 178 -12.05 -11.19 18.78
C SER A 178 -11.90 -12.38 17.83
N GLU A 179 -12.10 -13.60 18.33
CA GLU A 179 -12.08 -14.81 17.49
C GLU A 179 -13.22 -14.85 16.48
N LYS A 180 -14.45 -14.53 16.91
CA LYS A 180 -15.61 -14.42 16.02
C LYS A 180 -15.35 -13.38 14.92
N LEU A 181 -14.81 -12.22 15.27
CA LEU A 181 -14.55 -11.12 14.35
C LEU A 181 -13.47 -11.48 13.34
N THR A 182 -12.37 -12.09 13.80
CA THR A 182 -11.31 -12.59 12.90
C THR A 182 -11.84 -13.63 11.92
N ASN A 183 -12.63 -14.60 12.39
CA ASN A 183 -13.24 -15.59 11.51
C ASN A 183 -14.25 -14.98 10.51
N PHE A 184 -15.01 -13.96 10.94
CA PHE A 184 -15.87 -13.20 10.04
C PHE A 184 -15.05 -12.52 8.92
N TYR A 185 -13.96 -11.84 9.24
CA TYR A 185 -13.08 -11.20 8.26
C TYR A 185 -12.48 -12.22 7.27
N LEU A 186 -11.96 -13.35 7.78
CA LEU A 186 -11.39 -14.41 6.95
C LEU A 186 -12.43 -14.99 5.99
N ASN A 187 -13.65 -15.25 6.45
CA ASN A 187 -14.76 -15.76 5.64
C ASN A 187 -15.20 -14.72 4.58
N LYS A 188 -15.31 -13.44 4.97
CA LYS A 188 -15.66 -12.35 4.06
C LYS A 188 -14.62 -12.19 2.95
N PHE A 189 -13.33 -12.25 3.30
CA PHE A 189 -12.24 -12.23 2.34
C PHE A 189 -12.24 -13.45 1.41
N GLN A 190 -12.47 -14.65 1.94
CA GLN A 190 -12.52 -15.87 1.14
C GLN A 190 -13.58 -15.81 0.03
N ARG A 191 -14.72 -15.19 0.33
CA ARG A 191 -15.81 -14.98 -0.64
C ARG A 191 -15.52 -13.86 -1.64
N ASN A 192 -14.65 -12.92 -1.30
CA ASN A 192 -14.38 -11.70 -2.05
C ASN A 192 -12.88 -11.46 -2.26
N LYS A 193 -12.16 -12.44 -2.80
CA LYS A 193 -10.70 -12.37 -3.00
C LYS A 193 -10.25 -11.23 -3.91
N SER A 194 -11.13 -10.71 -4.76
CA SER A 194 -10.87 -9.54 -5.61
C SER A 194 -10.69 -8.24 -4.83
N LEU A 195 -11.05 -8.23 -3.54
CA LEU A 195 -10.87 -7.08 -2.64
C LEU A 195 -9.52 -7.07 -1.92
N HIS A 196 -8.55 -7.83 -2.40
CA HIS A 196 -7.25 -8.00 -1.75
C HIS A 196 -6.41 -6.71 -1.65
N ASP A 197 -6.73 -5.69 -2.45
CA ASP A 197 -6.15 -4.34 -2.45
C ASP A 197 -7.00 -3.30 -1.68
N LYS A 198 -8.18 -3.70 -1.16
CA LYS A 198 -9.16 -2.83 -0.48
C LYS A 198 -9.58 -3.36 0.88
N ILE A 199 -8.77 -4.20 1.48
CA ILE A 199 -9.08 -4.93 2.72
C ILE A 199 -9.50 -3.97 3.84
N GLU A 200 -8.80 -2.88 4.03
CA GLU A 200 -9.04 -1.92 5.11
C GLU A 200 -10.42 -1.25 5.03
N PHE A 201 -10.94 -1.03 3.82
CA PHE A 201 -12.21 -0.32 3.61
C PHE A 201 -13.39 -1.27 3.45
N GLU A 202 -13.17 -2.41 2.79
CA GLU A 202 -14.24 -3.29 2.36
C GLU A 202 -14.41 -4.52 3.26
N ILE A 203 -13.35 -5.02 3.87
CA ILE A 203 -13.37 -6.26 4.67
C ILE A 203 -13.41 -5.94 6.16
N LEU A 204 -12.52 -5.07 6.63
CA LEU A 204 -12.25 -4.80 8.03
C LEU A 204 -13.09 -3.64 8.59
N TYR A 205 -13.20 -3.59 9.91
CA TYR A 205 -13.64 -2.41 10.67
C TYR A 205 -12.41 -1.85 11.38
N THR A 206 -11.90 -0.73 10.91
CA THR A 206 -10.62 -0.19 11.35
C THR A 206 -10.71 1.17 12.04
N CYS A 207 -11.90 1.78 12.02
CA CYS A 207 -12.19 3.05 12.71
C CYS A 207 -13.70 3.21 12.89
N LEU A 208 -14.08 4.16 13.74
CA LEU A 208 -15.46 4.63 13.82
C LEU A 208 -15.69 5.73 12.78
N ASN A 209 -16.74 5.60 11.97
CA ASN A 209 -17.24 6.60 11.04
C ASN A 209 -18.77 6.69 11.08
N PHE A 210 -19.38 7.58 10.33
CA PHE A 210 -20.83 7.83 10.35
C PHE A 210 -21.68 6.63 9.91
N SER A 211 -21.12 5.72 9.11
CA SER A 211 -21.82 4.51 8.63
C SER A 211 -21.53 3.26 9.47
N THR A 212 -20.56 3.30 10.40
CA THR A 212 -20.05 2.09 11.10
C THR A 212 -21.15 1.37 11.87
N LYS A 213 -21.97 2.08 12.65
CA LYS A 213 -23.07 1.48 13.43
C LYS A 213 -24.06 0.73 12.53
N LYS A 214 -24.47 1.34 11.43
CA LYS A 214 -25.40 0.77 10.44
C LYS A 214 -24.78 -0.44 9.72
N LYS A 215 -23.50 -0.35 9.34
CA LYS A 215 -22.74 -1.43 8.71
C LYS A 215 -22.62 -2.64 9.64
N LEU A 216 -22.25 -2.44 10.91
CA LEU A 216 -22.17 -3.50 11.92
C LEU A 216 -23.53 -4.17 12.13
N SER A 217 -24.61 -3.39 12.27
CA SER A 217 -25.95 -3.94 12.44
C SER A 217 -26.39 -4.77 11.24
N ARG A 218 -26.04 -4.36 10.01
CA ARG A 218 -26.39 -5.11 8.80
C ARG A 218 -25.56 -6.38 8.61
N GLU A 219 -24.25 -6.32 8.86
CA GLU A 219 -23.34 -7.42 8.52
C GLU A 219 -23.13 -8.42 9.67
N LEU A 220 -23.31 -7.99 10.92
CA LEU A 220 -22.96 -8.79 12.10
C LEU A 220 -24.16 -9.23 12.96
N ASN A 221 -25.39 -8.84 12.64
CA ASN A 221 -26.58 -9.14 13.48
C ASN A 221 -26.83 -10.64 13.69
N LEU A 222 -26.48 -11.48 12.73
CA LEU A 222 -26.64 -12.94 12.82
C LEU A 222 -25.50 -13.64 13.56
N ILE A 223 -24.37 -12.94 13.79
CA ILE A 223 -23.16 -13.54 14.38
C ILE A 223 -22.93 -12.99 15.79
N PHE A 224 -23.27 -11.73 16.02
CA PHE A 224 -22.98 -10.99 17.25
C PHE A 224 -24.26 -10.47 17.89
N SER A 225 -24.36 -10.60 19.21
CA SER A 225 -25.41 -9.97 20.00
C SER A 225 -25.31 -8.43 19.96
N ASN A 226 -26.34 -7.76 20.42
CA ASN A 226 -26.36 -6.29 20.52
C ASN A 226 -25.22 -5.78 21.41
N LYS A 227 -24.98 -6.45 22.56
CA LYS A 227 -23.94 -6.11 23.51
C LYS A 227 -22.54 -6.23 22.87
N GLU A 228 -22.28 -7.33 22.17
CA GLU A 228 -20.99 -7.54 21.48
C GLU A 228 -20.76 -6.48 20.37
N ARG A 229 -21.81 -6.09 19.62
CA ARG A 229 -21.69 -5.01 18.62
C ARG A 229 -21.43 -3.64 19.24
N GLN A 230 -22.01 -3.35 20.40
CA GLN A 230 -21.71 -2.11 21.14
C GLN A 230 -20.28 -2.09 21.65
N GLU A 231 -19.77 -3.23 22.15
CA GLU A 231 -18.37 -3.35 22.56
C GLU A 231 -17.41 -3.11 21.39
N ILE A 232 -17.69 -3.67 20.20
CA ILE A 232 -16.91 -3.39 18.99
C ILE A 232 -16.94 -1.90 18.66
N LEU A 233 -18.11 -1.26 18.68
CA LEU A 233 -18.26 0.18 18.39
C LEU A 233 -17.48 1.05 19.36
N GLN A 234 -17.54 0.75 20.66
CA GLN A 234 -16.77 1.49 21.67
C GLN A 234 -15.28 1.40 21.42
N ASN A 235 -14.76 0.18 21.19
CA ASN A 235 -13.34 -0.03 20.90
C ASN A 235 -12.90 0.70 19.62
N LEU A 236 -13.72 0.71 18.56
CA LEU A 236 -13.42 1.48 17.34
C LEU A 236 -13.42 2.99 17.59
N SER A 237 -14.27 3.49 18.49
CA SER A 237 -14.27 4.90 18.91
C SER A 237 -12.95 5.27 19.61
N GLU A 238 -12.51 4.42 20.54
CA GLU A 238 -11.25 4.61 21.27
C GLU A 238 -10.05 4.62 20.32
N ILE A 239 -10.00 3.68 19.35
CA ILE A 239 -8.96 3.62 18.31
C ILE A 239 -8.96 4.88 17.46
N THR A 240 -10.13 5.35 17.04
CA THR A 240 -10.25 6.56 16.21
C THR A 240 -9.77 7.80 16.97
N SER A 241 -10.17 7.93 18.24
CA SER A 241 -9.71 9.02 19.11
C SER A 241 -8.21 8.96 19.33
N LYS A 242 -7.66 7.76 19.54
CA LYS A 242 -6.22 7.57 19.74
C LYS A 242 -5.41 7.91 18.49
N ALA A 243 -5.94 7.65 17.29
CA ALA A 243 -5.30 8.06 16.06
C ALA A 243 -5.17 9.59 15.94
N ILE A 244 -6.20 10.32 16.36
CA ILE A 244 -6.19 11.79 16.35
C ILE A 244 -5.15 12.32 17.34
N THR A 245 -5.09 11.77 18.55
CA THR A 245 -4.12 12.21 19.56
C THR A 245 -2.67 11.88 19.19
N ASN A 246 -2.41 10.70 18.57
CA ASN A 246 -1.07 10.29 18.18
C ASN A 246 -0.53 11.05 16.96
N PHE A 247 -1.38 11.69 16.17
CA PHE A 247 -0.96 12.43 14.95
C PHE A 247 0.16 13.44 15.20
N GLY A 248 0.04 14.23 16.28
CA GLY A 248 1.03 15.24 16.65
C GLY A 248 2.39 14.64 17.01
N GLU A 249 2.39 13.54 17.77
CA GLU A 249 3.60 12.83 18.20
C GLU A 249 4.30 12.17 17.01
N ASP A 250 3.56 11.49 16.15
CA ASP A 250 4.11 10.86 14.95
C ASP A 250 4.74 11.89 14.01
N LYS A 251 4.11 13.05 13.83
CA LYS A 251 4.67 14.17 13.06
C LYS A 251 5.99 14.67 13.66
N LYS A 252 6.07 14.81 14.99
CA LYS A 252 7.27 15.23 15.70
C LYS A 252 8.43 14.25 15.50
N LEU A 253 8.17 12.94 15.60
CA LEU A 253 9.19 11.91 15.37
C LEU A 253 9.77 11.97 13.95
N ILE A 254 8.96 12.21 12.92
CA ILE A 254 9.46 12.37 11.55
C ILE A 254 10.37 13.60 11.40
N LEU A 255 10.04 14.72 12.06
CA LEU A 255 10.91 15.89 12.05
C LEU A 255 12.25 15.61 12.74
N GLU A 256 12.23 14.86 13.86
CA GLU A 256 13.45 14.41 14.55
C GLU A 256 14.34 13.54 13.67
N LEU A 257 13.76 12.69 12.79
CA LEU A 257 14.54 11.86 11.84
C LEU A 257 15.42 12.72 10.93
N VAL A 258 14.92 13.85 10.44
CA VAL A 258 15.68 14.75 9.57
C VAL A 258 16.94 15.25 10.24
N ASP A 259 16.84 15.64 11.52
CA ASP A 259 17.99 16.13 12.29
C ASP A 259 18.98 15.01 12.62
N LYS A 260 18.49 13.83 12.97
CA LYS A 260 19.33 12.64 13.19
C LYS A 260 20.10 12.24 11.93
N GLN A 261 19.44 12.21 10.77
CA GLN A 261 20.06 11.92 9.49
C GLN A 261 21.17 12.91 9.16
N LYS A 262 20.96 14.22 9.39
CA LYS A 262 21.98 15.25 9.20
C LYS A 262 23.19 15.03 10.10
N LYS A 263 22.96 14.73 11.38
CA LYS A 263 24.05 14.47 12.35
C LYS A 263 24.90 13.28 11.92
N ILE A 264 24.28 12.13 11.60
CA ILE A 264 24.98 10.92 11.15
C ILE A 264 25.78 11.16 9.85
N ASN A 265 25.19 11.85 8.88
CA ASN A 265 25.83 12.10 7.59
C ASN A 265 27.06 13.03 7.73
N ASN A 266 26.97 14.03 8.59
CA ASN A 266 28.02 15.03 8.79
C ASN A 266 29.17 14.53 9.72
N ASP A 267 28.94 13.50 10.51
CA ASP A 267 29.96 12.95 11.39
C ASP A 267 30.97 12.10 10.59
N LYS A 268 32.18 12.65 10.43
CA LYS A 268 33.28 11.99 9.72
C LYS A 268 33.95 10.88 10.55
N LYS A 269 33.70 10.80 11.86
CA LYS A 269 34.32 9.81 12.75
C LYS A 269 33.60 8.46 12.72
N ILE A 270 32.34 8.42 12.27
CA ILE A 270 31.55 7.20 12.22
C ILE A 270 31.95 6.38 10.97
N TYR A 271 32.35 5.13 11.19
CA TYR A 271 32.63 4.19 10.08
C TYR A 271 31.41 3.96 9.20
N PRO A 272 31.57 3.79 7.88
CA PRO A 272 30.43 3.62 6.95
C PRO A 272 29.43 2.52 7.35
N ILE A 273 29.94 1.38 7.84
CA ILE A 273 29.06 0.27 8.27
C ILE A 273 28.19 0.67 9.48
N ASN A 274 28.74 1.41 10.43
CA ASN A 274 28.00 1.91 11.57
C ASN A 274 26.97 2.97 11.16
N LYS A 275 27.30 3.83 10.16
CA LYS A 275 26.34 4.78 9.58
C LYS A 275 25.13 4.05 9.00
N ILE A 276 25.36 2.97 8.23
CA ILE A 276 24.28 2.14 7.68
C ILE A 276 23.40 1.60 8.81
N PHE A 277 24.00 1.03 9.86
CA PHE A 277 23.27 0.51 11.00
C PHE A 277 22.43 1.58 11.70
N TYR A 278 23.01 2.72 12.04
CA TYR A 278 22.28 3.82 12.69
C TYR A 278 21.17 4.38 11.82
N LEU A 279 21.41 4.56 10.52
CA LEU A 279 20.38 5.03 9.59
C LEU A 279 19.20 4.05 9.46
N ILE A 280 19.46 2.74 9.49
CA ILE A 280 18.41 1.70 9.48
C ILE A 280 17.60 1.76 10.78
N GLU A 281 18.25 1.81 11.94
CA GLU A 281 17.55 1.86 13.23
C GLU A 281 16.75 3.16 13.40
N ASP A 282 17.31 4.30 13.01
CA ASP A 282 16.59 5.58 13.02
C ASP A 282 15.43 5.57 12.01
N CYS A 283 15.61 5.00 10.83
CA CYS A 283 14.52 4.83 9.85
C CYS A 283 13.37 4.00 10.42
N LYS A 284 13.65 2.93 11.16
CA LYS A 284 12.60 2.12 11.81
C LYS A 284 11.83 2.91 12.85
N LYS A 285 12.55 3.59 13.75
CA LYS A 285 12.00 4.24 14.94
C LYS A 285 11.34 5.58 14.62
N PHE A 286 12.00 6.41 13.82
CA PHE A 286 11.61 7.79 13.55
C PHE A 286 11.03 7.98 12.12
N GLY A 287 11.14 6.98 11.27
CA GLY A 287 10.62 6.97 9.91
C GLY A 287 9.41 6.04 9.77
N THR A 288 9.64 4.74 9.62
CA THR A 288 8.59 3.77 9.29
C THR A 288 7.47 3.72 10.32
N LEU A 289 7.82 3.71 11.62
CA LEU A 289 6.83 3.63 12.70
C LEU A 289 5.86 4.82 12.68
N PRO A 290 6.32 6.09 12.77
CA PRO A 290 5.42 7.24 12.72
C PRO A 290 4.80 7.46 11.35
N PHE A 291 5.48 7.13 10.23
CA PHE A 291 4.88 7.16 8.90
C PHE A 291 3.64 6.28 8.81
N ALA A 292 3.72 5.04 9.33
CA ALA A 292 2.57 4.14 9.36
C ALA A 292 1.40 4.70 10.19
N GLY A 293 1.71 5.43 11.28
CA GLY A 293 0.72 6.14 12.09
C GLY A 293 0.04 7.26 11.31
N LEU A 294 0.81 8.14 10.67
CA LEU A 294 0.28 9.22 9.85
C LEU A 294 -0.53 8.70 8.66
N ALA A 295 -0.08 7.62 8.00
CA ALA A 295 -0.82 6.96 6.94
C ALA A 295 -2.18 6.44 7.46
N ARG A 296 -2.19 5.84 8.66
CA ARG A 296 -3.43 5.40 9.33
C ARG A 296 -4.41 6.57 9.55
N CYS A 297 -3.91 7.72 10.02
CA CYS A 297 -4.74 8.93 10.16
C CYS A 297 -5.32 9.36 8.81
N GLY A 298 -4.54 9.30 7.74
CA GLY A 298 -5.00 9.59 6.39
C GLY A 298 -6.12 8.65 5.93
N PHE A 299 -5.98 7.33 6.15
CA PHE A 299 -7.02 6.35 5.83
C PHE A 299 -8.30 6.56 6.65
N ILE A 300 -8.19 6.86 7.94
CA ILE A 300 -9.33 7.20 8.79
C ILE A 300 -10.04 8.45 8.25
N ALA A 301 -9.31 9.49 7.89
CA ALA A 301 -9.88 10.71 7.34
C ALA A 301 -10.65 10.46 6.03
N ILE A 302 -10.10 9.65 5.13
CA ILE A 302 -10.78 9.26 3.88
C ILE A 302 -12.05 8.44 4.17
N ASP A 303 -11.98 7.46 5.07
CA ASP A 303 -13.16 6.64 5.41
C ASP A 303 -14.26 7.45 6.09
N ILE A 304 -13.92 8.43 6.92
CA ILE A 304 -14.87 9.40 7.49
C ILE A 304 -15.52 10.22 6.37
N ILE A 305 -14.77 10.79 5.45
CA ILE A 305 -15.29 11.60 4.33
C ILE A 305 -16.19 10.73 3.43
N ASP A 306 -15.78 9.50 3.14
CA ASP A 306 -16.59 8.55 2.37
C ASP A 306 -17.89 8.19 3.10
N SER A 307 -17.86 8.12 4.43
CA SER A 307 -19.06 7.85 5.21
C SER A 307 -20.03 9.04 5.21
N LEU A 308 -19.53 10.29 5.20
CA LEU A 308 -20.37 11.49 5.05
C LEU A 308 -21.12 11.47 3.71
N GLU A 309 -20.46 11.05 2.63
CA GLU A 309 -21.11 10.88 1.32
C GLU A 309 -22.14 9.75 1.35
N ARG A 310 -21.79 8.57 1.91
CA ARG A 310 -22.70 7.43 2.03
C ARG A 310 -23.98 7.75 2.83
N GLU A 311 -23.84 8.53 3.88
CA GLU A 311 -24.97 9.00 4.69
C GLU A 311 -25.64 10.28 4.13
N LYS A 312 -25.26 10.73 2.93
CA LYS A 312 -25.82 11.89 2.22
C LYS A 312 -25.69 13.23 2.96
N ILE A 313 -24.69 13.34 3.84
CA ILE A 313 -24.39 14.59 4.57
C ILE A 313 -23.66 15.56 3.62
N ILE A 314 -22.80 15.03 2.76
CA ILE A 314 -22.17 15.78 1.68
C ILE A 314 -22.44 15.09 0.32
N THR A 315 -22.39 15.88 -0.74
CA THR A 315 -22.51 15.38 -2.11
C THR A 315 -21.18 14.87 -2.64
N SER A 316 -21.20 13.96 -3.65
CA SER A 316 -20.01 13.52 -4.38
C SER A 316 -19.22 14.70 -4.98
N SER A 317 -19.94 15.76 -5.42
CA SER A 317 -19.32 16.97 -5.97
C SER A 317 -18.51 17.72 -4.90
N GLU A 318 -19.07 17.89 -3.69
CA GLU A 318 -18.39 18.55 -2.56
C GLU A 318 -17.17 17.75 -2.11
N LYS A 319 -17.32 16.43 -1.93
CA LYS A 319 -16.22 15.53 -1.62
C LYS A 319 -15.07 15.68 -2.63
N ASN A 320 -15.38 15.59 -3.95
CA ASN A 320 -14.37 15.69 -5.00
C ASN A 320 -13.70 17.07 -5.05
N LYS A 321 -14.46 18.14 -4.82
CA LYS A 321 -13.90 19.51 -4.72
C LYS A 321 -12.96 19.61 -3.52
N PHE A 322 -13.36 19.10 -2.36
CA PHE A 322 -12.53 19.08 -1.16
C PHE A 322 -11.23 18.31 -1.39
N LEU A 323 -11.31 17.05 -1.83
CA LEU A 323 -10.12 16.22 -2.07
C LEU A 323 -9.19 16.85 -3.13
N SER A 324 -9.74 17.48 -4.17
CA SER A 324 -8.94 18.16 -5.20
C SER A 324 -8.32 19.49 -4.74
N SER A 325 -8.77 20.05 -3.61
CA SER A 325 -8.19 21.25 -3.01
C SER A 325 -6.95 20.95 -2.18
N ILE A 326 -6.78 19.70 -1.73
CA ILE A 326 -5.64 19.27 -0.91
C ILE A 326 -4.40 19.19 -1.79
N LYS A 327 -3.38 19.95 -1.46
CA LYS A 327 -2.07 19.87 -2.12
C LYS A 327 -1.31 18.64 -1.64
N ASN A 328 -1.02 17.73 -2.54
CA ASN A 328 -0.14 16.60 -2.28
C ASN A 328 1.30 16.88 -2.72
N VAL A 329 2.22 15.99 -2.33
CA VAL A 329 3.66 16.13 -2.64
C VAL A 329 3.91 16.24 -4.14
N SER A 330 3.19 15.46 -4.98
CA SER A 330 3.34 15.50 -6.43
C SER A 330 2.93 16.87 -7.01
N THR A 331 1.83 17.44 -6.53
CA THR A 331 1.38 18.78 -6.95
C THR A 331 2.38 19.86 -6.54
N ILE A 332 2.89 19.76 -5.30
CA ILE A 332 3.91 20.71 -4.79
C ILE A 332 5.21 20.57 -5.60
N MET A 333 5.65 19.35 -5.91
CA MET A 333 6.84 19.12 -6.70
C MET A 333 6.71 19.67 -8.12
N GLN A 334 5.53 19.52 -8.76
CA GLN A 334 5.25 20.11 -10.08
C GLN A 334 5.27 21.64 -10.05
N GLU A 335 4.70 22.25 -8.99
CA GLU A 335 4.78 23.69 -8.80
C GLU A 335 6.24 24.15 -8.60
N ASP A 336 7.00 23.44 -7.76
CA ASP A 336 8.39 23.75 -7.46
C ASP A 336 9.31 23.56 -8.68
N GLU A 337 9.03 22.61 -9.55
CA GLU A 337 9.76 22.40 -10.82
C GLU A 337 9.69 23.67 -11.71
N THR A 338 8.60 24.41 -11.64
CA THR A 338 8.43 25.64 -12.43
C THR A 338 8.96 26.88 -11.74
N LYS A 339 9.01 26.88 -10.41
CA LYS A 339 9.32 28.07 -9.59
C LYS A 339 10.76 28.09 -9.06
N LEU A 340 11.32 26.91 -8.75
CA LEU A 340 12.63 26.80 -8.14
C LEU A 340 13.74 26.76 -9.19
N THR A 341 14.93 27.28 -8.79
CA THR A 341 16.14 27.00 -9.54
C THR A 341 16.47 25.52 -9.48
N ARG A 342 17.22 25.01 -10.48
CA ARG A 342 17.68 23.61 -10.51
C ARG A 342 18.36 23.18 -9.21
N THR A 343 19.21 24.04 -8.66
CA THR A 343 19.93 23.76 -7.40
C THR A 343 18.97 23.55 -6.24
N LYS A 344 18.03 24.48 -6.01
CA LYS A 344 17.03 24.40 -4.96
C LYS A 344 16.09 23.21 -5.16
N PHE A 345 15.72 22.90 -6.40
CA PHE A 345 14.90 21.73 -6.71
C PHE A 345 15.63 20.42 -6.38
N ILE A 346 16.90 20.30 -6.76
CA ILE A 346 17.73 19.12 -6.45
C ILE A 346 17.97 18.99 -4.94
N GLU A 347 18.19 20.10 -4.23
CA GLU A 347 18.33 20.09 -2.77
C GLU A 347 17.10 19.49 -2.10
N LYS A 348 15.89 19.86 -2.55
CA LYS A 348 14.63 19.41 -1.99
C LYS A 348 14.22 18.00 -2.44
N TYR A 349 14.37 17.67 -3.72
CA TYR A 349 13.82 16.45 -4.34
C TYR A 349 14.88 15.52 -4.92
N GLY A 350 16.15 15.91 -4.91
CA GLY A 350 17.24 15.18 -5.55
C GLY A 350 17.44 13.75 -5.03
N HIS A 351 17.03 13.48 -3.80
CA HIS A 351 17.10 12.18 -3.17
C HIS A 351 16.03 11.19 -3.69
N LEU A 352 14.95 11.68 -4.29
CA LEU A 352 13.88 10.86 -4.82
C LEU A 352 14.34 10.05 -6.03
N ARG A 353 13.79 8.86 -6.17
CA ARG A 353 14.12 7.90 -7.22
C ARG A 353 12.82 7.41 -7.88
N PRO A 354 12.66 7.57 -9.21
CA PRO A 354 11.42 7.16 -9.89
C PRO A 354 11.22 5.65 -9.93
N ASP A 355 12.33 4.88 -9.93
CA ASP A 355 12.29 3.42 -9.88
C ASP A 355 12.75 2.94 -8.51
N THR A 356 11.80 2.54 -7.68
CA THR A 356 12.03 2.04 -6.32
C THR A 356 12.45 0.58 -6.26
N TYR A 357 12.26 -0.18 -7.36
CA TYR A 357 12.61 -1.60 -7.44
C TYR A 357 14.10 -1.85 -7.76
N GLU A 358 14.77 -0.84 -8.32
CA GLU A 358 16.15 -0.95 -8.80
C GLU A 358 17.04 0.04 -8.06
N ILE A 359 17.86 -0.47 -7.14
CA ILE A 359 18.74 0.37 -6.32
C ILE A 359 19.78 1.15 -7.13
N THR A 360 20.12 0.66 -8.34
CA THR A 360 21.06 1.31 -9.25
C THR A 360 20.41 2.34 -10.16
N ALA A 361 19.07 2.48 -10.13
CA ALA A 361 18.37 3.52 -10.86
C ALA A 361 18.82 4.91 -10.37
N LYS A 362 19.04 5.84 -11.29
CA LYS A 362 19.46 7.20 -10.96
C LYS A 362 18.37 7.92 -10.17
N ASN A 363 18.77 8.62 -9.11
CA ASN A 363 17.87 9.55 -8.41
C ASN A 363 17.73 10.87 -9.22
N TYR A 364 16.88 11.79 -8.76
CA TYR A 364 16.65 13.05 -9.48
C TYR A 364 17.88 13.95 -9.52
N LYS A 365 18.81 13.85 -8.57
CA LYS A 365 20.10 14.58 -8.61
C LYS A 365 20.99 14.05 -9.73
N GLU A 366 21.14 12.73 -9.79
CA GLU A 366 22.01 12.03 -10.76
C GLU A 366 21.43 12.05 -12.19
N GLY A 367 20.11 11.89 -12.30
CA GLY A 367 19.36 11.80 -13.54
C GLY A 367 18.59 13.05 -13.94
N PHE A 368 18.92 14.23 -13.43
CA PHE A 368 18.11 15.44 -13.61
C PHE A 368 17.76 15.73 -15.07
N LYS A 369 18.76 15.68 -15.97
CA LYS A 369 18.55 15.89 -17.40
C LYS A 369 17.65 14.81 -18.04
N LEU A 370 17.69 13.57 -17.53
CA LEU A 370 16.91 12.46 -18.02
C LEU A 370 15.43 12.63 -17.67
N TYR A 371 15.12 13.08 -16.45
CA TYR A 371 13.77 13.14 -15.93
C TYR A 371 13.07 14.50 -16.18
N PHE A 372 13.84 15.59 -16.26
CA PHE A 372 13.34 16.97 -16.32
C PHE A 372 13.79 17.71 -17.58
N ASP A 373 13.95 17.02 -18.73
CA ASP A 373 14.30 17.66 -20.00
C ASP A 373 13.14 18.56 -20.50
N LYS A 374 13.48 19.83 -20.77
CA LYS A 374 12.50 20.89 -21.10
C LYS A 374 11.74 20.69 -22.42
N LYS A 375 12.14 19.77 -23.28
CA LYS A 375 11.60 19.61 -24.64
C LYS A 375 10.13 19.16 -24.71
N ASN A 376 9.56 18.64 -23.62
CA ASN A 376 8.18 18.10 -23.59
C ASN A 376 7.22 18.80 -22.62
N LYS A 377 7.53 20.00 -22.14
CA LYS A 377 6.68 20.69 -21.15
C LYS A 377 5.49 21.38 -21.82
N LYS A 378 4.35 20.71 -21.90
CA LYS A 378 3.05 21.41 -21.91
C LYS A 378 2.87 22.05 -20.53
N LYS A 379 2.82 23.41 -20.47
CA LYS A 379 2.47 24.16 -19.26
C LYS A 379 1.10 23.68 -18.76
N LEU A 380 1.09 22.81 -17.77
CA LEU A 380 -0.11 22.49 -17.02
C LEU A 380 -0.50 23.77 -16.23
N LYS A 381 -1.56 24.44 -16.65
CA LYS A 381 -2.18 25.51 -15.87
C LYS A 381 -2.87 24.85 -14.67
N LEU A 382 -2.17 24.76 -13.56
CA LEU A 382 -2.76 24.35 -12.29
C LEU A 382 -3.71 25.47 -11.85
N LYS A 383 -5.01 25.27 -11.98
CA LYS A 383 -6.02 26.17 -11.42
C LYS A 383 -5.97 26.01 -9.90
N LYS A 384 -5.70 27.10 -9.16
CA LYS A 384 -5.95 27.17 -7.71
C LYS A 384 -7.42 26.85 -7.48
N ARG A 385 -7.70 25.81 -6.74
CA ARG A 385 -9.06 25.46 -6.27
C ARG A 385 -9.07 25.61 -4.77
N GLU A 386 -9.60 26.74 -4.30
CA GLU A 386 -9.95 26.89 -2.90
C GLU A 386 -11.35 26.28 -2.70
N PHE A 387 -11.49 25.45 -1.69
CA PHE A 387 -12.76 24.87 -1.30
C PHE A 387 -13.11 25.33 0.11
N LYS A 388 -14.34 25.81 0.30
CA LYS A 388 -14.92 26.10 1.61
C LYS A 388 -16.21 25.29 1.72
N PHE A 389 -16.37 24.55 2.81
CA PHE A 389 -17.68 24.00 3.14
C PHE A 389 -18.67 25.13 3.35
N LYS A 390 -19.87 25.01 2.81
CA LYS A 390 -20.96 25.89 3.17
C LYS A 390 -21.42 25.48 4.57
N THR A 391 -21.21 26.36 5.54
CA THR A 391 -21.73 26.25 6.91
C THR A 391 -23.24 26.42 6.89
#